data_833979956c89544403efb00bbcec501d
#
_entry.id   833979956c89544403efb00bbcec501d
#
_cell.length_a   1.000
_cell.length_b   1.000
_cell.length_c   1.000
_cell.angle_alpha   90.00
_cell.angle_beta   90.00
_cell.angle_gamma   90.00
#
_symmetry.space_group_name_H-M   'P 1'
#
loop_
_entity.id
_entity.type
_entity.pdbx_description
1 polymer ?
#
loop_
_entity_poly.entity_id
_entity_poly.type
_entity_poly.pdbx_seq_one_letter_code
_entity_poly.pdbx_strand_id
1 'polypeptide(L)'
;MAELVCEICGGKLIGKPGGIFECDSCGVQYSTEWAKAKIQEIRGTVKVEGTVNVTGEVQVTGSATKDSLLKRAKMCFDDGNAEKAKELLDQVLNADPKCGEAYLYQCALNESCKTIEQLHSLCMNINEPRVWESPEMQKAIQFSVDDCKALLDNWVEERNQSVTADLAHRQAMLSTLEAKRKEIAPVQKFISVSKCHAVGLRSDGTVIATGRNDWGQCNVSGWSGIKSVIAEGDVTYGLKFDGTVVATGENWEKQCDGVKRWRDIADIAAGFSYVVGLKSDGTVVAAGNNDHGQCNVNDWYDIVQIATGGSHTVGLKKDGTVVTAGANDRYGLCDVLNWKNIVYIAAGFSITAGICADGTTVATNDSLAGKIEKWRNENKIIADSIPKGVCSMVGICKDGTVFSAGVDARKFSTSAWRDIIDVFLQDNYIIGLKSDGTTVSTGCDNVEPKKIDKWTNLVMVTGNDKMSVGLLNDGTVVTAGCLGGKEWSTKEAKPSDYRFDFHGWKLFDKLSNVEQERNSARDWAIEMYNQQRNERMKRKIKLEQEKQTLTADRG
;
A
#
# COMPACT_ATOMS: atom_id res chain seq x y z
N MET A 1 2.45 0.10 -75.62
CA MET A 1 3.69 -0.58 -75.24
C MET A 1 3.54 -1.00 -73.79
N ALA A 2 3.69 -2.27 -73.49
CA ALA A 2 3.69 -2.74 -72.12
C ALA A 2 5.06 -2.43 -71.47
N GLU A 3 5.04 -1.92 -70.24
CA GLU A 3 6.28 -1.72 -69.45
C GLU A 3 6.49 -2.90 -68.51
N LEU A 4 7.76 -3.30 -68.33
CA LEU A 4 8.09 -4.24 -67.27
C LEU A 4 8.04 -3.51 -65.91
N VAL A 5 7.14 -3.98 -65.07
CA VAL A 5 6.99 -3.43 -63.72
C VAL A 5 7.36 -4.46 -62.68
N CYS A 6 7.76 -4.00 -61.54
CA CYS A 6 8.04 -4.84 -60.39
C CYS A 6 6.78 -5.58 -59.92
N GLU A 7 6.81 -6.91 -59.90
CA GLU A 7 5.66 -7.71 -59.43
C GLU A 7 5.25 -7.47 -58.00
N ILE A 8 6.10 -6.77 -57.25
CA ILE A 8 5.96 -6.59 -55.83
C ILE A 8 5.33 -5.24 -55.45
N CYS A 9 5.78 -4.15 -56.08
CA CYS A 9 5.31 -2.81 -55.75
C CYS A 9 4.76 -2.03 -56.97
N GLY A 10 4.77 -2.64 -58.16
CA GLY A 10 4.35 -1.96 -59.37
C GLY A 10 5.32 -0.90 -59.90
N GLY A 11 6.44 -0.67 -59.26
CA GLY A 11 7.44 0.31 -59.66
C GLY A 11 8.16 -0.08 -60.97
N LYS A 12 8.82 0.89 -61.57
CA LYS A 12 9.48 0.73 -62.85
C LYS A 12 10.80 -0.05 -62.73
N LEU A 13 11.07 -0.98 -63.68
CA LEU A 13 12.31 -1.73 -63.70
C LEU A 13 13.36 -1.05 -64.57
N ILE A 14 14.53 -0.76 -63.97
CA ILE A 14 15.70 -0.15 -64.62
C ILE A 14 16.78 -1.19 -64.82
N GLY A 15 17.24 -1.36 -66.04
CA GLY A 15 18.34 -2.24 -66.37
C GLY A 15 19.67 -1.72 -65.82
N LYS A 16 20.40 -2.58 -65.12
CA LYS A 16 21.73 -2.30 -64.57
C LYS A 16 22.82 -3.09 -65.31
N PRO A 17 24.10 -2.64 -65.26
CA PRO A 17 25.23 -3.40 -65.77
C PRO A 17 25.29 -4.81 -65.16
N GLY A 18 25.52 -5.85 -65.97
CA GLY A 18 25.53 -7.25 -65.52
C GLY A 18 24.23 -8.01 -65.79
N GLY A 19 23.24 -7.39 -66.47
CA GLY A 19 22.03 -8.07 -66.88
C GLY A 19 20.98 -8.21 -65.79
N ILE A 20 20.98 -7.33 -64.83
CA ILE A 20 20.03 -7.26 -63.73
C ILE A 20 19.05 -6.12 -63.98
N PHE A 21 17.76 -6.31 -63.63
CA PHE A 21 16.74 -5.27 -63.60
C PHE A 21 16.43 -4.94 -62.15
N GLU A 22 16.56 -3.68 -61.78
CA GLU A 22 16.28 -3.20 -60.44
C GLU A 22 15.05 -2.30 -60.41
N CYS A 23 14.17 -2.50 -59.47
CA CYS A 23 13.03 -1.63 -59.28
C CYS A 23 13.44 -0.28 -58.72
N ASP A 24 13.04 0.82 -59.35
CA ASP A 24 13.34 2.19 -58.96
C ASP A 24 12.64 2.60 -57.63
N SER A 25 11.57 1.91 -57.27
CA SER A 25 10.78 2.24 -56.11
C SER A 25 11.10 1.40 -54.88
N CYS A 26 11.39 0.08 -55.02
CA CYS A 26 11.63 -0.80 -53.89
C CYS A 26 12.99 -1.50 -53.91
N GLY A 27 13.84 -1.26 -54.94
CA GLY A 27 15.18 -1.80 -55.03
C GLY A 27 15.30 -3.31 -55.29
N VAL A 28 14.16 -4.00 -55.51
CA VAL A 28 14.19 -5.44 -55.83
C VAL A 28 14.83 -5.68 -57.18
N GLN A 29 15.73 -6.65 -57.22
CA GLN A 29 16.45 -7.01 -58.40
C GLN A 29 15.87 -8.27 -59.09
N TYR A 30 15.79 -8.23 -60.38
CA TYR A 30 15.31 -9.33 -61.23
C TYR A 30 16.39 -9.72 -62.24
N SER A 31 16.48 -11.00 -62.51
CA SER A 31 17.41 -11.47 -63.51
C SER A 31 16.95 -11.20 -64.93
N THR A 32 17.91 -11.24 -65.87
CA THR A 32 17.60 -11.17 -67.30
C THR A 32 16.66 -12.29 -67.77
N GLU A 33 16.75 -13.48 -67.18
CA GLU A 33 15.91 -14.62 -67.52
C GLU A 33 14.47 -14.40 -67.07
N TRP A 34 14.26 -13.89 -65.84
CA TRP A 34 12.94 -13.47 -65.39
C TRP A 34 12.35 -12.43 -66.30
N ALA A 35 13.12 -11.40 -66.68
CA ALA A 35 12.66 -10.36 -67.59
C ALA A 35 12.32 -10.94 -68.97
N LYS A 36 13.13 -11.87 -69.51
CA LYS A 36 12.83 -12.57 -70.78
C LYS A 36 11.58 -13.42 -70.69
N ALA A 37 11.39 -14.18 -69.58
CA ALA A 37 10.20 -14.97 -69.37
C ALA A 37 8.94 -14.06 -69.33
N LYS A 38 9.03 -12.93 -68.62
CA LYS A 38 7.93 -11.98 -68.49
C LYS A 38 7.63 -11.27 -69.79
N ILE A 39 8.64 -10.96 -70.62
CA ILE A 39 8.47 -10.42 -71.97
C ILE A 39 7.77 -11.44 -72.90
N GLN A 40 8.05 -12.73 -72.76
CA GLN A 40 7.37 -13.79 -73.52
C GLN A 40 5.87 -13.95 -73.12
N GLU A 41 5.53 -13.68 -71.85
CA GLU A 41 4.11 -13.64 -71.42
C GLU A 41 3.34 -12.44 -72.03
N ILE A 42 4.05 -11.32 -72.27
CA ILE A 42 3.48 -10.09 -72.82
C ILE A 42 3.57 -10.11 -74.35
N ARG A 43 2.52 -10.44 -75.07
CA ARG A 43 2.50 -10.34 -76.52
C ARG A 43 2.50 -8.86 -76.96
N GLY A 44 3.70 -8.26 -77.12
CA GLY A 44 3.87 -6.87 -77.54
C GLY A 44 5.27 -6.31 -77.30
N THR A 45 5.47 -5.02 -77.63
CA THR A 45 6.75 -4.33 -77.44
C THR A 45 6.87 -3.88 -76.00
N VAL A 46 7.91 -4.33 -75.26
CA VAL A 46 8.21 -3.93 -73.90
C VAL A 46 9.28 -2.85 -73.91
N LYS A 47 9.07 -1.76 -73.21
CA LYS A 47 10.06 -0.67 -73.03
C LYS A 47 10.78 -0.85 -71.69
N VAL A 48 12.12 -0.88 -71.77
CA VAL A 48 12.99 -0.93 -70.59
C VAL A 48 13.92 0.28 -70.67
N GLU A 49 14.05 1.03 -69.62
CA GLU A 49 15.02 2.12 -69.51
C GLU A 49 16.37 1.59 -69.03
N GLY A 50 17.44 1.87 -69.80
CA GLY A 50 18.82 1.46 -69.54
C GLY A 50 19.40 0.54 -70.61
N THR A 51 20.73 0.41 -70.65
CA THR A 51 21.44 -0.42 -71.62
C THR A 51 21.72 -1.81 -71.04
N VAL A 52 21.09 -2.85 -71.68
CA VAL A 52 21.27 -4.24 -71.21
C VAL A 52 21.97 -5.02 -72.33
N ASN A 53 23.23 -5.42 -72.13
CA ASN A 53 23.92 -6.38 -72.98
C ASN A 53 23.71 -7.80 -72.44
N VAL A 54 22.90 -8.58 -73.15
CA VAL A 54 22.60 -9.97 -72.78
C VAL A 54 23.54 -10.90 -73.57
N THR A 55 24.71 -11.23 -73.02
CA THR A 55 25.58 -12.26 -73.54
C THR A 55 26.05 -13.14 -72.37
N GLY A 56 25.54 -14.37 -72.31
CA GLY A 56 25.93 -15.40 -71.35
C GLY A 56 24.77 -16.00 -70.50
N GLU A 57 24.96 -17.20 -70.03
CA GLU A 57 24.07 -17.85 -69.09
C GLU A 57 24.10 -17.09 -67.76
N VAL A 58 22.95 -16.55 -67.34
CA VAL A 58 22.80 -15.88 -66.03
C VAL A 58 22.10 -16.85 -65.11
N GLN A 59 22.79 -17.29 -64.06
CA GLN A 59 22.13 -18.03 -62.99
C GLN A 59 21.23 -17.10 -62.21
N VAL A 60 19.97 -17.50 -62.08
CA VAL A 60 18.95 -16.78 -61.30
C VAL A 60 19.20 -17.01 -59.84
N THR A 61 19.87 -16.07 -59.16
CA THR A 61 19.79 -15.92 -57.72
C THR A 61 19.09 -14.61 -57.39
N GLY A 62 17.80 -14.54 -57.68
CA GLY A 62 16.97 -13.41 -57.27
C GLY A 62 16.48 -13.58 -55.84
N SER A 63 17.41 -13.70 -54.88
CA SER A 63 17.06 -13.46 -53.48
C SER A 63 16.98 -11.95 -53.27
N ALA A 64 15.82 -11.45 -52.86
CA ALA A 64 15.69 -10.06 -52.47
C ALA A 64 16.75 -9.76 -51.40
N THR A 65 17.49 -8.65 -51.57
CA THR A 65 18.44 -8.26 -50.53
C THR A 65 17.71 -7.92 -49.25
N LYS A 66 18.37 -8.10 -48.09
CA LYS A 66 17.84 -7.72 -46.80
C LYS A 66 17.21 -6.32 -46.82
N ASP A 67 17.93 -5.34 -47.38
CA ASP A 67 17.48 -3.95 -47.43
C ASP A 67 16.25 -3.73 -48.30
N SER A 68 16.15 -4.48 -49.43
CA SER A 68 14.94 -4.43 -50.27
C SER A 68 13.73 -5.09 -49.60
N LEU A 69 13.94 -6.17 -48.84
CA LEU A 69 12.87 -6.80 -48.03
C LEU A 69 12.40 -5.88 -46.92
N LEU A 70 13.31 -5.25 -46.18
CA LEU A 70 13.00 -4.31 -45.12
C LEU A 70 12.24 -3.08 -45.64
N LYS A 71 12.68 -2.49 -46.74
CA LYS A 71 11.99 -1.36 -47.39
C LYS A 71 10.56 -1.72 -47.77
N ARG A 72 10.35 -2.90 -48.34
CA ARG A 72 9.03 -3.40 -48.69
C ARG A 72 8.14 -3.70 -47.45
N ALA A 73 8.71 -4.25 -46.39
CA ALA A 73 8.03 -4.48 -45.16
C ALA A 73 7.48 -3.17 -44.58
N LYS A 74 8.31 -2.11 -44.59
CA LYS A 74 7.89 -0.76 -44.16
C LYS A 74 6.75 -0.21 -45.01
N MET A 75 6.85 -0.31 -46.34
CA MET A 75 5.76 0.12 -47.23
C MET A 75 4.47 -0.63 -46.94
N CYS A 76 4.50 -1.96 -46.76
CA CYS A 76 3.34 -2.74 -46.41
C CYS A 76 2.77 -2.36 -45.03
N PHE A 77 3.61 -1.99 -44.07
CA PHE A 77 3.20 -1.49 -42.76
C PHE A 77 2.46 -0.14 -42.91
N ASP A 78 3.03 0.80 -43.64
CA ASP A 78 2.46 2.14 -43.89
C ASP A 78 1.14 2.06 -44.66
N ASP A 79 1.02 1.09 -45.61
CA ASP A 79 -0.20 0.80 -46.34
C ASP A 79 -1.25 0.03 -45.52
N GLY A 80 -0.96 -0.33 -44.25
CA GLY A 80 -1.84 -1.07 -43.37
C GLY A 80 -1.96 -2.57 -43.68
N ASN A 81 -1.09 -3.13 -44.51
CA ASN A 81 -1.05 -4.57 -44.82
C ASN A 81 -0.15 -5.32 -43.81
N ALA A 82 -0.68 -5.49 -42.59
CA ALA A 82 0.04 -6.07 -41.47
C ALA A 82 0.54 -7.50 -41.71
N GLU A 83 -0.27 -8.35 -42.38
CA GLU A 83 0.13 -9.74 -42.65
C GLU A 83 1.33 -9.81 -43.58
N LYS A 84 1.29 -9.03 -44.66
CA LYS A 84 2.40 -9.00 -45.63
C LYS A 84 3.65 -8.33 -45.05
N ALA A 85 3.48 -7.28 -44.26
CA ALA A 85 4.59 -6.65 -43.53
C ALA A 85 5.29 -7.67 -42.62
N LYS A 86 4.53 -8.42 -41.82
CA LYS A 86 5.05 -9.46 -40.93
C LYS A 86 5.83 -10.55 -41.65
N GLU A 87 5.25 -11.09 -42.74
CA GLU A 87 5.93 -12.10 -43.57
C GLU A 87 7.29 -11.62 -44.09
N LEU A 88 7.36 -10.35 -44.53
CA LEU A 88 8.60 -9.76 -45.03
C LEU A 88 9.62 -9.49 -43.91
N LEU A 89 9.17 -9.06 -42.73
CA LEU A 89 10.06 -8.86 -41.58
C LEU A 89 10.65 -10.20 -41.10
N ASP A 90 9.88 -11.28 -41.12
CA ASP A 90 10.38 -12.61 -40.77
C ASP A 90 11.48 -13.06 -41.79
N GLN A 91 11.33 -12.74 -43.07
CA GLN A 91 12.38 -13.00 -44.05
C GLN A 91 13.62 -12.15 -43.80
N VAL A 92 13.47 -10.87 -43.39
CA VAL A 92 14.62 -10.00 -43.01
C VAL A 92 15.35 -10.60 -41.81
N LEU A 93 14.63 -11.00 -40.77
CA LEU A 93 15.21 -11.54 -39.56
C LEU A 93 15.80 -12.94 -39.73
N ASN A 94 15.29 -13.73 -40.67
CA ASN A 94 15.93 -14.98 -41.08
C ASN A 94 17.27 -14.74 -41.80
N ALA A 95 17.35 -13.67 -42.58
CA ALA A 95 18.60 -13.29 -43.28
C ALA A 95 19.58 -12.56 -42.35
N ASP A 96 19.08 -11.73 -41.43
CA ASP A 96 19.88 -10.96 -40.49
C ASP A 96 19.15 -10.89 -39.10
N PRO A 97 19.43 -11.82 -38.20
CA PRO A 97 18.84 -11.84 -36.86
C PRO A 97 19.19 -10.64 -35.97
N LYS A 98 20.08 -9.74 -36.45
CA LYS A 98 20.48 -8.52 -35.75
C LYS A 98 19.96 -7.24 -36.44
N CYS A 99 18.91 -7.34 -37.23
CA CYS A 99 18.29 -6.17 -37.84
C CYS A 99 17.35 -5.49 -36.82
N GLY A 100 17.85 -4.50 -36.08
CA GLY A 100 17.09 -3.77 -35.03
C GLY A 100 15.85 -3.10 -35.58
N GLU A 101 15.92 -2.51 -36.77
CA GLU A 101 14.77 -1.87 -37.40
C GLU A 101 13.66 -2.86 -37.74
N ALA A 102 13.99 -4.09 -38.14
CA ALA A 102 12.97 -5.12 -38.35
C ALA A 102 12.22 -5.49 -37.04
N TYR A 103 12.93 -5.57 -35.92
CA TYR A 103 12.33 -5.78 -34.61
C TYR A 103 11.42 -4.60 -34.18
N LEU A 104 11.79 -3.35 -34.51
CA LEU A 104 10.97 -2.18 -34.22
C LEU A 104 9.60 -2.28 -34.91
N TYR A 105 9.58 -2.58 -36.21
CA TYR A 105 8.34 -2.77 -36.96
C TYR A 105 7.57 -4.02 -36.55
N GLN A 106 8.26 -5.09 -36.15
CA GLN A 106 7.62 -6.29 -35.61
C GLN A 106 6.91 -6.00 -34.27
N CYS A 107 7.54 -5.19 -33.41
CA CYS A 107 6.92 -4.71 -32.18
C CYS A 107 5.66 -3.88 -32.47
N ALA A 108 5.74 -2.96 -33.44
CA ALA A 108 4.59 -2.15 -33.85
C ALA A 108 3.40 -3.01 -34.34
N LEU A 109 3.68 -4.04 -35.14
CA LEU A 109 2.66 -4.97 -35.61
C LEU A 109 2.05 -5.82 -34.50
N ASN A 110 2.86 -6.31 -33.56
CA ASN A 110 2.39 -7.08 -32.41
C ASN A 110 1.46 -6.27 -31.53
N GLU A 111 1.67 -4.97 -31.40
CA GLU A 111 0.82 -4.04 -30.66
C GLU A 111 -0.30 -3.41 -31.51
N SER A 112 -0.47 -3.89 -32.75
CA SER A 112 -1.49 -3.38 -33.69
C SER A 112 -1.38 -1.87 -33.96
N CYS A 113 -0.18 -1.31 -33.87
CA CYS A 113 0.09 0.07 -34.21
C CYS A 113 0.02 0.27 -35.73
N LYS A 114 -0.54 1.39 -36.15
CA LYS A 114 -0.58 1.78 -37.57
C LYS A 114 0.58 2.69 -37.97
N THR A 115 1.24 3.28 -37.00
CA THR A 115 2.41 4.15 -37.21
C THR A 115 3.44 3.94 -36.11
N ILE A 116 4.66 4.34 -36.38
CA ILE A 116 5.77 4.28 -35.40
C ILE A 116 5.54 5.29 -34.25
N GLU A 117 4.84 6.41 -34.49
CA GLU A 117 4.46 7.38 -33.46
C GLU A 117 3.44 6.78 -32.46
N GLN A 118 2.55 5.90 -32.92
CA GLN A 118 1.67 5.17 -32.00
C GLN A 118 2.46 4.22 -31.11
N LEU A 119 3.44 3.50 -31.67
CA LEU A 119 4.33 2.66 -30.89
C LEU A 119 5.13 3.50 -29.88
N HIS A 120 5.67 4.65 -30.30
CA HIS A 120 6.34 5.59 -29.39
C HIS A 120 5.47 5.97 -28.20
N SER A 121 4.22 6.37 -28.47
CA SER A 121 3.26 6.75 -27.41
C SER A 121 3.01 5.61 -26.42
N LEU A 122 2.91 4.36 -26.90
CA LEU A 122 2.78 3.18 -26.03
C LEU A 122 4.06 2.94 -25.21
N CYS A 123 5.22 3.10 -25.84
CA CYS A 123 6.52 2.95 -25.17
C CYS A 123 6.75 4.01 -24.08
N MET A 124 6.20 5.22 -24.23
CA MET A 124 6.32 6.29 -23.23
C MET A 124 5.38 6.12 -22.04
N ASN A 125 4.43 5.20 -22.08
CA ASN A 125 3.57 4.89 -20.94
C ASN A 125 4.37 4.13 -19.86
N ILE A 126 4.84 4.85 -18.84
CA ILE A 126 5.63 4.28 -17.74
C ILE A 126 4.82 3.40 -16.79
N ASN A 127 3.48 3.56 -16.76
CA ASN A 127 2.60 2.77 -15.92
C ASN A 127 2.26 1.40 -16.53
N GLU A 128 2.48 1.23 -17.84
CA GLU A 128 2.27 -0.01 -18.57
C GLU A 128 3.55 -0.36 -19.38
N PRO A 129 4.62 -0.83 -18.74
CA PRO A 129 5.91 -1.02 -19.37
C PRO A 129 5.96 -2.19 -20.37
N ARG A 130 4.87 -2.95 -20.52
CA ARG A 130 4.78 -4.19 -21.31
C ARG A 130 5.37 -4.06 -22.71
N VAL A 131 5.06 -2.97 -23.43
CA VAL A 131 5.53 -2.74 -24.80
C VAL A 131 7.02 -2.43 -24.82
N TRP A 132 7.47 -1.54 -23.92
CA TRP A 132 8.87 -1.17 -23.78
C TRP A 132 9.75 -2.35 -23.38
N GLU A 133 9.27 -3.22 -22.49
CA GLU A 133 10.00 -4.39 -21.99
C GLU A 133 9.86 -5.62 -22.90
N SER A 134 9.10 -5.52 -24.01
CA SER A 134 8.93 -6.63 -24.95
C SER A 134 10.26 -7.07 -25.55
N PRO A 135 10.43 -8.39 -25.81
CA PRO A 135 11.65 -8.90 -26.42
C PRO A 135 12.00 -8.23 -27.74
N GLU A 136 11.02 -7.89 -28.54
CA GLU A 136 11.16 -7.23 -29.84
C GLU A 136 11.71 -5.80 -29.66
N MET A 137 11.14 -5.03 -28.74
CA MET A 137 11.61 -3.67 -28.45
C MET A 137 13.04 -3.68 -27.89
N GLN A 138 13.37 -4.59 -26.98
CA GLN A 138 14.71 -4.70 -26.43
C GLN A 138 15.74 -5.09 -27.50
N LYS A 139 15.38 -5.96 -28.45
CA LYS A 139 16.23 -6.28 -29.61
C LYS A 139 16.32 -5.12 -30.59
N ALA A 140 15.24 -4.36 -30.79
CA ALA A 140 15.28 -3.15 -31.60
C ALA A 140 16.30 -2.17 -31.04
N ILE A 141 16.27 -1.88 -29.74
CA ILE A 141 17.21 -0.99 -29.06
C ILE A 141 18.66 -1.53 -29.17
N GLN A 142 18.84 -2.83 -28.95
CA GLN A 142 20.15 -3.46 -28.92
C GLN A 142 20.84 -3.51 -30.30
N PHE A 143 20.09 -3.74 -31.38
CA PHE A 143 20.63 -4.07 -32.70
C PHE A 143 20.39 -2.97 -33.73
N SER A 144 19.77 -1.86 -33.40
CA SER A 144 19.57 -0.75 -34.34
C SER A 144 20.89 -0.06 -34.68
N VAL A 145 20.95 0.46 -35.91
CA VAL A 145 22.10 1.20 -36.47
C VAL A 145 21.57 2.46 -37.16
N ASP A 146 22.44 3.39 -37.47
CA ASP A 146 22.16 4.61 -38.25
C ASP A 146 20.93 5.40 -37.72
N ASP A 147 20.06 5.80 -38.62
CA ASP A 147 18.87 6.63 -38.27
C ASP A 147 17.93 5.93 -37.27
N CYS A 148 17.76 4.61 -37.39
CA CYS A 148 16.95 3.84 -36.45
C CYS A 148 17.56 3.86 -35.05
N LYS A 149 18.89 3.79 -34.95
CA LYS A 149 19.59 3.92 -33.68
C LYS A 149 19.39 5.31 -33.09
N ALA A 150 19.55 6.37 -33.86
CA ALA A 150 19.32 7.74 -33.38
C ALA A 150 17.89 7.96 -32.88
N LEU A 151 16.89 7.40 -33.57
CA LEU A 151 15.50 7.43 -33.15
C LEU A 151 15.31 6.73 -31.80
N LEU A 152 15.82 5.51 -31.67
CA LEU A 152 15.63 4.72 -30.45
C LEU A 152 16.46 5.25 -29.27
N ASP A 153 17.65 5.78 -29.50
CA ASP A 153 18.45 6.46 -28.46
C ASP A 153 17.69 7.68 -27.91
N ASN A 154 16.98 8.45 -28.76
CA ASN A 154 16.11 9.53 -28.32
C ASN A 154 14.93 9.01 -27.49
N TRP A 155 14.29 7.90 -27.89
CA TRP A 155 13.21 7.29 -27.12
C TRP A 155 13.68 6.78 -25.74
N VAL A 156 14.89 6.20 -25.67
CA VAL A 156 15.51 5.80 -24.40
C VAL A 156 15.72 6.99 -23.49
N GLU A 157 16.22 8.11 -24.04
CA GLU A 157 16.44 9.36 -23.28
C GLU A 157 15.13 9.95 -22.77
N GLU A 158 14.11 10.10 -23.62
CA GLU A 158 12.78 10.61 -23.25
C GLU A 158 12.13 9.75 -22.16
N ARG A 159 12.21 8.42 -22.29
CA ARG A 159 11.66 7.51 -21.30
C ARG A 159 12.41 7.61 -19.97
N ASN A 160 13.74 7.67 -20.00
CA ASN A 160 14.55 7.83 -18.79
C ASN A 160 14.23 9.14 -18.06
N GLN A 161 14.03 10.23 -18.80
CA GLN A 161 13.59 11.52 -18.23
C GLN A 161 12.20 11.39 -17.60
N SER A 162 11.25 10.74 -18.26
CA SER A 162 9.90 10.51 -17.75
C SER A 162 9.89 9.64 -16.49
N VAL A 163 10.66 8.55 -16.47
CA VAL A 163 10.81 7.68 -15.29
C VAL A 163 11.46 8.44 -14.14
N THR A 164 12.50 9.23 -14.41
CA THR A 164 13.18 10.03 -13.39
C THR A 164 12.26 11.08 -12.79
N ALA A 165 11.46 11.76 -13.62
CA ALA A 165 10.47 12.74 -13.18
C ALA A 165 9.37 12.10 -12.32
N ASP A 166 8.85 10.93 -12.73
CA ASP A 166 7.85 10.17 -11.95
C ASP A 166 8.42 9.73 -10.60
N LEU A 167 9.64 9.20 -10.58
CA LEU A 167 10.31 8.80 -9.33
C LEU A 167 10.50 9.99 -8.39
N ALA A 168 10.93 11.15 -8.90
CA ALA A 168 11.07 12.37 -8.11
C ALA A 168 9.71 12.84 -7.56
N HIS A 169 8.66 12.81 -8.37
CA HIS A 169 7.30 13.14 -7.95
C HIS A 169 6.79 12.20 -6.87
N ARG A 170 6.94 10.88 -7.04
CA ARG A 170 6.58 9.87 -6.02
C ARG A 170 7.36 10.09 -4.72
N GLN A 171 8.65 10.38 -4.80
CA GLN A 171 9.48 10.66 -3.63
C GLN A 171 9.03 11.91 -2.88
N ALA A 172 8.71 12.99 -3.57
CA ALA A 172 8.16 14.21 -2.97
C ALA A 172 6.81 13.94 -2.29
N MET A 173 5.93 13.18 -2.94
CA MET A 173 4.66 12.77 -2.37
C MET A 173 4.85 11.94 -1.09
N LEU A 174 5.72 10.92 -1.11
CA LEU A 174 6.03 10.11 0.07
C LEU A 174 6.56 10.94 1.23
N SER A 175 7.46 11.90 0.96
CA SER A 175 8.00 12.81 1.99
C SER A 175 6.89 13.66 2.61
N THR A 176 5.95 14.13 1.80
CA THR A 176 4.77 14.89 2.28
C THR A 176 3.87 14.04 3.16
N LEU A 177 3.58 12.80 2.76
CA LEU A 177 2.77 11.87 3.55
C LEU A 177 3.45 11.53 4.88
N GLU A 178 4.76 11.29 4.89
CA GLU A 178 5.53 11.03 6.11
C GLU A 178 5.52 12.22 7.07
N ALA A 179 5.68 13.44 6.56
CA ALA A 179 5.59 14.65 7.38
C ALA A 179 4.21 14.79 8.03
N LYS A 180 3.14 14.60 7.26
CA LYS A 180 1.76 14.65 7.76
C LYS A 180 1.47 13.57 8.81
N ARG A 181 1.95 12.33 8.60
CA ARG A 181 1.82 11.25 9.59
C ARG A 181 2.48 11.58 10.91
N LYS A 182 3.65 12.22 10.89
CA LYS A 182 4.34 12.67 12.11
C LYS A 182 3.53 13.71 12.88
N GLU A 183 2.80 14.60 12.19
CA GLU A 183 1.91 15.57 12.83
C GLU A 183 0.72 14.90 13.55
N ILE A 184 0.27 13.74 13.06
CA ILE A 184 -0.91 13.01 13.57
C ILE A 184 -0.52 11.88 14.54
N ALA A 185 0.76 11.65 14.78
CA ALA A 185 1.24 10.53 15.60
C ALA A 185 0.47 10.43 16.93
N PRO A 186 -0.09 9.27 17.28
CA PRO A 186 -0.93 9.13 18.47
C PRO A 186 -0.12 9.35 19.74
N VAL A 187 -0.74 10.03 20.71
CA VAL A 187 -0.21 10.11 22.08
C VAL A 187 -0.17 8.71 22.67
N GLN A 188 0.90 8.38 23.39
CA GLN A 188 1.00 7.06 24.02
C GLN A 188 -0.11 6.86 25.04
N LYS A 189 -0.74 5.70 24.97
CA LYS A 189 -1.71 5.25 25.95
C LYS A 189 -1.02 4.50 27.08
N PHE A 190 -1.10 5.03 28.30
CA PHE A 190 -0.63 4.36 29.52
C PHE A 190 -1.66 3.44 30.14
N ILE A 191 -2.94 3.62 29.80
CA ILE A 191 -4.03 2.84 30.29
C ILE A 191 -4.86 2.33 29.10
N SER A 192 -5.22 1.06 29.14
CA SER A 192 -6.18 0.47 28.24
C SER A 192 -7.29 -0.19 29.06
N VAL A 193 -8.53 0.08 28.69
CA VAL A 193 -9.72 -0.42 29.42
C VAL A 193 -10.58 -1.20 28.45
N SER A 194 -10.85 -2.46 28.77
CA SER A 194 -11.83 -3.28 28.09
C SER A 194 -13.16 -3.27 28.83
N LYS A 195 -14.11 -4.03 28.34
CA LYS A 195 -15.44 -4.16 28.97
C LYS A 195 -15.38 -4.72 30.40
N CYS A 196 -14.39 -5.53 30.73
CA CYS A 196 -14.35 -6.31 31.96
C CYS A 196 -13.06 -6.15 32.79
N HIS A 197 -11.98 -5.60 32.21
CA HIS A 197 -10.72 -5.37 32.93
C HIS A 197 -9.99 -4.14 32.40
N ALA A 198 -9.06 -3.65 33.17
CA ALA A 198 -8.19 -2.52 32.81
C ALA A 198 -6.73 -2.86 33.07
N VAL A 199 -5.87 -2.26 32.27
CA VAL A 199 -4.42 -2.47 32.30
C VAL A 199 -3.72 -1.13 32.32
N GLY A 200 -2.75 -0.96 33.22
CA GLY A 200 -1.91 0.22 33.34
C GLY A 200 -0.45 -0.11 33.06
N LEU A 201 0.20 0.67 32.20
CA LEU A 201 1.61 0.60 31.89
C LEU A 201 2.36 1.61 32.75
N ARG A 202 3.32 1.14 33.54
CA ARG A 202 4.21 2.01 34.30
C ARG A 202 5.39 2.51 33.47
N SER A 203 5.99 3.61 33.87
CA SER A 203 7.16 4.20 33.22
C SER A 203 8.38 3.27 33.19
N ASP A 204 8.51 2.38 34.19
CA ASP A 204 9.55 1.34 34.26
C ASP A 204 9.30 0.14 33.31
N GLY A 205 8.22 0.16 32.53
CA GLY A 205 7.85 -0.92 31.63
C GLY A 205 7.22 -2.13 32.30
N THR A 206 6.85 -2.03 33.59
CA THR A 206 6.02 -3.03 34.26
C THR A 206 4.54 -2.74 34.05
N VAL A 207 3.68 -3.73 34.30
CA VAL A 207 2.25 -3.65 34.01
C VAL A 207 1.45 -4.02 35.26
N ILE A 208 0.35 -3.30 35.48
CA ILE A 208 -0.66 -3.62 36.49
C ILE A 208 -2.02 -3.80 35.83
N ALA A 209 -2.87 -4.61 36.42
CA ALA A 209 -4.21 -4.86 35.90
C ALA A 209 -5.23 -4.97 37.03
N THR A 210 -6.49 -4.66 36.70
CA THR A 210 -7.64 -4.78 37.62
C THR A 210 -8.90 -5.16 36.85
N GLY A 211 -9.89 -5.70 37.56
CA GLY A 211 -11.17 -6.13 37.01
C GLY A 211 -11.33 -7.64 37.01
N ARG A 212 -12.07 -8.15 36.04
CA ARG A 212 -12.29 -9.60 35.87
C ARG A 212 -10.99 -10.32 35.59
N ASN A 213 -10.83 -11.52 36.18
CA ASN A 213 -9.66 -12.35 35.99
C ASN A 213 -9.99 -13.85 35.84
N ASP A 214 -11.19 -14.20 35.42
CA ASP A 214 -11.66 -15.60 35.31
C ASP A 214 -10.85 -16.37 34.27
N TRP A 215 -10.34 -15.68 33.25
CA TRP A 215 -9.50 -16.24 32.21
C TRP A 215 -8.00 -15.94 32.39
N GLY A 216 -7.63 -15.26 33.48
CA GLY A 216 -6.26 -14.84 33.70
C GLY A 216 -5.87 -13.55 32.98
N GLN A 217 -6.83 -12.75 32.47
CA GLN A 217 -6.56 -11.51 31.75
C GLN A 217 -5.86 -10.44 32.57
N CYS A 218 -5.88 -10.54 33.91
CA CYS A 218 -5.13 -9.68 34.81
C CYS A 218 -3.79 -10.29 35.28
N ASN A 219 -3.38 -11.45 34.80
CA ASN A 219 -2.12 -12.11 35.19
C ASN A 219 -0.89 -11.50 34.51
N VAL A 220 -0.61 -10.24 34.82
CA VAL A 220 0.46 -9.43 34.17
C VAL A 220 1.65 -9.16 35.11
N SER A 221 1.65 -9.67 36.34
CA SER A 221 2.63 -9.34 37.40
C SER A 221 4.08 -9.66 37.06
N GLY A 222 4.33 -10.54 36.09
CA GLY A 222 5.69 -10.86 35.61
C GLY A 222 6.12 -10.10 34.36
N TRP A 223 5.29 -9.18 33.87
CA TRP A 223 5.59 -8.47 32.63
C TRP A 223 6.54 -7.30 32.89
N SER A 224 7.60 -7.22 32.08
CA SER A 224 8.59 -6.14 32.10
C SER A 224 9.09 -5.82 30.71
N GLY A 225 9.66 -4.64 30.54
CA GLY A 225 10.12 -4.14 29.25
C GLY A 225 8.97 -3.91 28.26
N ILE A 226 7.78 -3.61 28.79
CA ILE A 226 6.59 -3.36 27.98
C ILE A 226 6.61 -1.93 27.44
N LYS A 227 6.40 -1.81 26.14
CA LYS A 227 6.33 -0.56 25.38
C LYS A 227 4.89 -0.05 25.28
N SER A 228 3.93 -0.96 25.07
CA SER A 228 2.51 -0.63 24.99
C SER A 228 1.63 -1.79 25.43
N VAL A 229 0.43 -1.49 25.90
CA VAL A 229 -0.54 -2.47 26.37
C VAL A 229 -1.90 -2.24 25.70
N ILE A 230 -2.62 -3.34 25.47
CA ILE A 230 -4.01 -3.33 24.99
C ILE A 230 -4.81 -4.30 25.85
N ALA A 231 -5.94 -3.82 26.39
CA ALA A 231 -6.99 -4.64 26.94
C ALA A 231 -8.14 -4.68 25.93
N GLU A 232 -8.48 -5.88 25.44
CA GLU A 232 -9.58 -6.07 24.50
C GLU A 232 -10.33 -7.36 24.83
N GLY A 233 -11.65 -7.29 24.91
CA GLY A 233 -12.46 -8.41 25.37
C GLY A 233 -11.99 -8.95 26.71
N ASP A 234 -11.66 -10.23 26.78
CA ASP A 234 -11.12 -10.93 27.94
C ASP A 234 -9.62 -11.23 27.80
N VAL A 235 -8.87 -10.41 27.04
CA VAL A 235 -7.42 -10.59 26.77
C VAL A 235 -6.64 -9.31 27.04
N THR A 236 -5.46 -9.46 27.60
CA THR A 236 -4.43 -8.42 27.69
C THR A 236 -3.27 -8.77 26.78
N TYR A 237 -2.86 -7.81 25.96
CA TYR A 237 -1.68 -7.88 25.10
C TYR A 237 -0.65 -6.85 25.57
N GLY A 238 0.62 -7.23 25.53
CA GLY A 238 1.75 -6.35 25.80
C GLY A 238 2.80 -6.45 24.69
N LEU A 239 3.08 -5.34 24.02
CA LEU A 239 4.21 -5.22 23.11
C LEU A 239 5.45 -4.83 23.89
N LYS A 240 6.52 -5.58 23.76
CA LYS A 240 7.81 -5.29 24.38
C LYS A 240 8.68 -4.38 23.51
N PHE A 241 9.65 -3.71 24.13
CA PHE A 241 10.65 -2.91 23.41
C PHE A 241 11.52 -3.74 22.45
N ASP A 242 11.70 -5.04 22.74
CA ASP A 242 12.44 -5.97 21.88
C ASP A 242 11.65 -6.47 20.67
N GLY A 243 10.43 -5.96 20.46
CA GLY A 243 9.54 -6.34 19.35
C GLY A 243 8.88 -7.71 19.54
N THR A 244 8.94 -8.31 20.73
CA THR A 244 8.12 -9.49 21.05
C THR A 244 6.78 -9.08 21.66
N VAL A 245 5.78 -9.97 21.58
CA VAL A 245 4.45 -9.75 22.14
C VAL A 245 4.15 -10.80 23.19
N VAL A 246 3.60 -10.36 24.30
CA VAL A 246 3.06 -11.22 25.36
C VAL A 246 1.56 -11.05 25.45
N ALA A 247 0.85 -12.11 25.81
CA ALA A 247 -0.61 -12.08 25.99
C ALA A 247 -1.03 -12.98 27.14
N THR A 248 -2.13 -12.60 27.80
CA THR A 248 -2.78 -13.38 28.86
C THR A 248 -4.29 -13.16 28.82
N GLY A 249 -5.05 -14.17 29.19
CA GLY A 249 -6.51 -14.14 29.16
C GLY A 249 -7.11 -15.29 28.39
N GLU A 250 -8.31 -15.09 27.88
CA GLU A 250 -9.00 -16.05 27.03
C GLU A 250 -8.19 -16.43 25.78
N ASN A 251 -8.21 -17.70 25.39
CA ASN A 251 -7.39 -18.21 24.28
C ASN A 251 -8.09 -19.26 23.42
N TRP A 252 -9.42 -19.22 23.31
CA TRP A 252 -10.19 -20.19 22.53
C TRP A 252 -9.84 -20.15 21.05
N GLU A 253 -9.59 -18.96 20.53
CA GLU A 253 -9.18 -18.71 19.15
C GLU A 253 -7.65 -18.73 18.95
N LYS A 254 -6.89 -19.18 19.98
CA LYS A 254 -5.42 -19.23 19.99
C LYS A 254 -4.74 -17.85 19.84
N GLN A 255 -5.46 -16.77 20.13
CA GLN A 255 -4.95 -15.40 20.04
C GLN A 255 -3.76 -15.15 20.98
N CYS A 256 -3.74 -15.75 22.19
CA CYS A 256 -2.60 -15.65 23.10
C CYS A 256 -1.41 -16.53 22.67
N ASP A 257 -1.67 -17.70 22.09
CA ASP A 257 -0.61 -18.61 21.63
C ASP A 257 0.03 -18.15 20.33
N GLY A 258 -0.76 -17.57 19.43
CA GLY A 258 -0.29 -17.10 18.13
C GLY A 258 0.81 -16.05 18.26
N VAL A 259 0.68 -15.13 19.21
CA VAL A 259 1.64 -14.03 19.39
C VAL A 259 3.00 -14.46 19.96
N LYS A 260 3.12 -15.62 20.59
CA LYS A 260 4.37 -16.10 21.23
C LYS A 260 5.55 -16.20 20.26
N ARG A 261 5.26 -16.39 18.98
CA ARG A 261 6.28 -16.51 17.92
C ARG A 261 6.58 -15.19 17.21
N TRP A 262 5.83 -14.14 17.52
CA TRP A 262 6.01 -12.86 16.86
C TRP A 262 7.33 -12.20 17.24
N ARG A 263 7.99 -11.62 16.28
CA ARG A 263 9.26 -10.91 16.41
C ARG A 263 9.25 -9.68 15.53
N ASP A 264 10.07 -8.73 15.88
CA ASP A 264 10.25 -7.49 15.12
C ASP A 264 8.95 -6.65 15.01
N ILE A 265 8.05 -6.79 15.99
CA ILE A 265 6.77 -6.07 16.02
C ILE A 265 7.02 -4.62 16.43
N ALA A 266 6.56 -3.70 15.61
CA ALA A 266 6.63 -2.26 15.85
C ALA A 266 5.37 -1.73 16.54
N ASP A 267 4.19 -2.29 16.19
CA ASP A 267 2.90 -1.90 16.73
C ASP A 267 1.93 -3.08 16.77
N ILE A 268 0.91 -3.01 17.64
CA ILE A 268 -0.16 -3.99 17.75
C ILE A 268 -1.52 -3.31 17.78
N ALA A 269 -2.53 -3.96 17.21
CA ALA A 269 -3.93 -3.60 17.31
C ALA A 269 -4.74 -4.86 17.63
N ALA A 270 -5.76 -4.75 18.48
CA ALA A 270 -6.60 -5.88 18.84
C ALA A 270 -8.07 -5.58 18.49
N GLY A 271 -8.72 -6.56 17.90
CA GLY A 271 -10.16 -6.58 17.64
C GLY A 271 -10.83 -7.68 18.45
N PHE A 272 -12.10 -7.95 18.16
CA PHE A 272 -12.86 -8.93 18.91
C PHE A 272 -12.31 -10.35 18.70
N SER A 273 -11.65 -10.89 19.74
CA SER A 273 -11.00 -12.23 19.77
C SER A 273 -9.87 -12.44 18.74
N TYR A 274 -9.27 -11.37 18.24
CA TYR A 274 -8.08 -11.44 17.37
C TYR A 274 -7.15 -10.26 17.61
N VAL A 275 -5.90 -10.42 17.18
CA VAL A 275 -4.85 -9.41 17.31
C VAL A 275 -3.99 -9.35 16.05
N VAL A 276 -3.57 -8.17 15.70
CA VAL A 276 -2.74 -7.89 14.52
C VAL A 276 -1.46 -7.22 14.96
N GLY A 277 -0.33 -7.63 14.40
CA GLY A 277 0.99 -7.06 14.65
C GLY A 277 1.59 -6.49 13.38
N LEU A 278 1.94 -5.21 13.41
CA LEU A 278 2.74 -4.56 12.36
C LEU A 278 4.21 -4.80 12.65
N LYS A 279 4.92 -5.37 11.70
CA LYS A 279 6.37 -5.54 11.81
C LYS A 279 7.12 -4.29 11.36
N SER A 280 8.35 -4.16 11.84
CA SER A 280 9.24 -3.04 11.50
C SER A 280 9.63 -2.97 10.02
N ASP A 281 9.47 -4.07 9.28
CA ASP A 281 9.69 -4.14 7.83
C ASP A 281 8.44 -3.78 7.00
N GLY A 282 7.34 -3.43 7.66
CA GLY A 282 6.07 -3.08 7.01
C GLY A 282 5.21 -4.28 6.61
N THR A 283 5.59 -5.51 6.97
CA THR A 283 4.71 -6.68 6.86
C THR A 283 3.81 -6.83 8.08
N VAL A 284 2.74 -7.61 7.97
CA VAL A 284 1.72 -7.74 9.01
C VAL A 284 1.50 -9.21 9.35
N VAL A 285 1.26 -9.47 10.63
CA VAL A 285 0.89 -10.80 11.15
C VAL A 285 -0.40 -10.68 11.96
N ALA A 286 -1.19 -11.76 12.01
CA ALA A 286 -2.41 -11.80 12.81
C ALA A 286 -2.56 -13.15 13.53
N ALA A 287 -3.31 -13.15 14.62
CA ALA A 287 -3.63 -14.35 15.38
C ALA A 287 -5.01 -14.21 16.04
N GLY A 288 -5.74 -15.32 16.17
CA GLY A 288 -7.06 -15.36 16.77
C GLY A 288 -8.13 -15.70 15.77
N ASN A 289 -9.37 -15.27 16.06
CA ASN A 289 -10.54 -15.52 15.23
C ASN A 289 -10.33 -15.04 13.77
N ASN A 290 -10.69 -15.88 12.82
CA ASN A 290 -10.59 -15.61 11.38
C ASN A 290 -11.84 -16.03 10.61
N ASP A 291 -13.00 -16.15 11.26
CA ASP A 291 -14.26 -16.62 10.64
C ASP A 291 -14.72 -15.71 9.49
N HIS A 292 -14.30 -14.46 9.50
CA HIS A 292 -14.60 -13.48 8.47
C HIS A 292 -13.41 -13.12 7.58
N GLY A 293 -12.24 -13.76 7.77
CA GLY A 293 -11.03 -13.45 7.04
C GLY A 293 -10.23 -12.25 7.58
N GLN A 294 -10.55 -11.76 8.79
CA GLN A 294 -9.90 -10.60 9.41
C GLN A 294 -8.41 -10.80 9.72
N CYS A 295 -7.94 -12.04 9.74
CA CYS A 295 -6.52 -12.38 9.88
C CYS A 295 -5.82 -12.65 8.54
N ASN A 296 -6.47 -12.47 7.38
CA ASN A 296 -5.87 -12.69 6.05
C ASN A 296 -5.01 -11.51 5.62
N VAL A 297 -3.90 -11.28 6.32
CA VAL A 297 -3.00 -10.12 6.17
C VAL A 297 -1.58 -10.51 5.73
N ASN A 298 -1.34 -11.79 5.42
CA ASN A 298 0.01 -12.31 5.16
C ASN A 298 0.70 -11.71 3.92
N ASP A 299 -0.09 -11.24 2.95
CA ASP A 299 0.40 -10.64 1.70
C ASP A 299 0.56 -9.11 1.81
N TRP A 300 0.34 -8.55 3.00
CA TRP A 300 0.46 -7.12 3.19
C TRP A 300 1.92 -6.69 3.36
N TYR A 301 2.30 -5.64 2.66
CA TYR A 301 3.64 -5.04 2.67
C TYR A 301 3.54 -3.52 2.60
N ASP A 302 4.62 -2.83 2.96
CA ASP A 302 4.70 -1.35 3.03
C ASP A 302 3.66 -0.74 3.97
N ILE A 303 3.19 -1.49 4.96
CA ILE A 303 2.24 -1.00 5.95
C ILE A 303 2.94 -0.10 6.97
N VAL A 304 2.34 1.03 7.27
CA VAL A 304 2.86 2.03 8.22
C VAL A 304 1.93 2.27 9.41
N GLN A 305 0.67 1.85 9.31
CA GLN A 305 -0.31 1.87 10.39
C GLN A 305 -1.28 0.71 10.23
N ILE A 306 -1.71 0.13 11.33
CA ILE A 306 -2.79 -0.87 11.39
C ILE A 306 -3.91 -0.36 12.28
N ALA A 307 -5.13 -0.77 11.97
CA ALA A 307 -6.31 -0.57 12.81
C ALA A 307 -7.21 -1.81 12.73
N THR A 308 -7.91 -2.10 13.80
CA THR A 308 -8.79 -3.27 13.91
C THR A 308 -10.20 -2.84 14.28
N GLY A 309 -11.18 -3.41 13.62
CA GLY A 309 -12.58 -3.31 13.99
C GLY A 309 -13.10 -4.58 14.65
N GLY A 310 -14.42 -4.77 14.70
CA GLY A 310 -15.03 -5.98 15.25
C GLY A 310 -14.63 -7.24 14.48
N SER A 311 -14.71 -7.21 13.15
CA SER A 311 -14.47 -8.36 12.27
C SER A 311 -13.68 -7.99 11.02
N HIS A 312 -12.91 -6.90 11.05
CA HIS A 312 -12.07 -6.49 9.93
C HIS A 312 -10.80 -5.79 10.39
N THR A 313 -9.77 -5.92 9.59
CA THR A 313 -8.45 -5.31 9.77
C THR A 313 -8.21 -4.30 8.65
N VAL A 314 -7.60 -3.19 8.97
CA VAL A 314 -7.26 -2.10 8.06
C VAL A 314 -5.76 -1.85 8.13
N GLY A 315 -5.11 -1.74 6.98
CA GLY A 315 -3.70 -1.39 6.85
C GLY A 315 -3.52 -0.15 5.98
N LEU A 316 -2.81 0.85 6.49
CA LEU A 316 -2.38 2.01 5.74
C LEU A 316 -1.03 1.74 5.13
N LYS A 317 -0.93 1.83 3.82
CA LYS A 317 0.34 1.70 3.10
C LYS A 317 1.15 3.00 3.12
N LYS A 318 2.44 2.86 2.90
CA LYS A 318 3.39 3.98 2.84
C LYS A 318 3.00 5.01 1.78
N ASP A 319 2.45 4.57 0.66
CA ASP A 319 2.02 5.41 -0.46
C ASP A 319 0.66 6.11 -0.24
N GLY A 320 0.02 5.91 0.91
CA GLY A 320 -1.27 6.52 1.24
C GLY A 320 -2.47 5.76 0.70
N THR A 321 -2.30 4.57 0.16
CA THR A 321 -3.41 3.66 -0.13
C THR A 321 -3.75 2.82 1.08
N VAL A 322 -4.94 2.22 1.10
CA VAL A 322 -5.46 1.43 2.22
C VAL A 322 -5.81 0.03 1.75
N VAL A 323 -5.47 -0.96 2.57
CA VAL A 323 -5.84 -2.36 2.38
C VAL A 323 -6.68 -2.84 3.54
N THR A 324 -7.58 -3.79 3.29
CA THR A 324 -8.47 -4.36 4.29
C THR A 324 -8.56 -5.87 4.19
N ALA A 325 -8.83 -6.51 5.31
CA ALA A 325 -9.13 -7.94 5.40
C ALA A 325 -10.28 -8.16 6.39
N GLY A 326 -11.19 -9.06 6.10
CA GLY A 326 -12.31 -9.37 6.99
C GLY A 326 -13.67 -9.24 6.34
N ALA A 327 -14.69 -9.11 7.18
CA ALA A 327 -16.05 -8.97 6.70
C ALA A 327 -16.24 -7.71 5.86
N ASN A 328 -16.73 -7.89 4.65
CA ASN A 328 -17.30 -6.81 3.85
C ASN A 328 -18.81 -6.95 3.88
N ASP A 329 -19.39 -6.56 4.98
CA ASP A 329 -20.82 -6.67 5.23
C ASP A 329 -21.64 -5.58 4.50
N ARG A 330 -22.93 -5.50 4.81
CA ARG A 330 -23.83 -4.46 4.27
C ARG A 330 -23.39 -3.01 4.52
N TYR A 331 -22.37 -2.79 5.33
CA TYR A 331 -21.81 -1.46 5.65
C TYR A 331 -20.58 -1.13 4.82
N GLY A 332 -20.14 -2.04 3.94
CA GLY A 332 -19.00 -1.82 3.05
C GLY A 332 -17.67 -1.62 3.79
N LEU A 333 -17.46 -2.30 4.92
CA LEU A 333 -16.29 -2.07 5.82
C LEU A 333 -14.94 -2.13 5.13
N CYS A 334 -14.88 -2.87 4.01
CA CYS A 334 -13.68 -3.06 3.21
C CYS A 334 -13.67 -2.25 1.90
N ASP A 335 -14.62 -1.34 1.69
CA ASP A 335 -14.73 -0.55 0.44
C ASP A 335 -13.80 0.66 0.45
N VAL A 336 -12.50 0.40 0.48
CA VAL A 336 -11.42 1.39 0.58
C VAL A 336 -10.55 1.50 -0.69
N LEU A 337 -10.86 0.76 -1.75
CA LEU A 337 -10.03 0.64 -2.97
C LEU A 337 -9.72 1.98 -3.66
N ASN A 338 -10.62 2.94 -3.55
CA ASN A 338 -10.47 4.27 -4.15
C ASN A 338 -9.79 5.30 -3.23
N TRP A 339 -9.43 4.90 -2.00
CA TRP A 339 -8.83 5.81 -1.05
C TRP A 339 -7.36 6.07 -1.41
N LYS A 340 -6.99 7.34 -1.48
CA LYS A 340 -5.63 7.79 -1.82
C LYS A 340 -5.21 8.93 -0.89
N ASN A 341 -3.89 9.11 -0.78
CA ASN A 341 -3.31 10.17 0.05
C ASN A 341 -3.73 10.10 1.52
N ILE A 342 -4.07 8.92 2.00
CA ILE A 342 -4.45 8.71 3.40
C ILE A 342 -3.20 8.82 4.28
N VAL A 343 -3.32 9.55 5.38
CA VAL A 343 -2.25 9.75 6.36
C VAL A 343 -2.56 9.18 7.74
N TYR A 344 -3.82 8.86 8.00
CA TYR A 344 -4.27 8.23 9.24
C TYR A 344 -5.49 7.36 8.98
N ILE A 345 -5.59 6.21 9.65
CA ILE A 345 -6.75 5.32 9.61
C ILE A 345 -7.27 5.03 11.01
N ALA A 346 -8.56 4.82 11.10
CA ALA A 346 -9.25 4.31 12.28
C ALA A 346 -10.30 3.28 11.86
N ALA A 347 -10.49 2.27 12.69
CA ALA A 347 -11.53 1.27 12.48
C ALA A 347 -12.35 1.11 13.77
N GLY A 348 -13.62 1.04 13.61
CA GLY A 348 -14.57 0.70 14.65
C GLY A 348 -15.28 -0.61 14.34
N PHE A 349 -16.32 -0.98 15.09
CA PHE A 349 -17.02 -2.25 14.85
C PHE A 349 -17.67 -2.33 13.46
N SER A 350 -18.29 -1.27 13.00
CA SER A 350 -19.01 -1.22 11.72
C SER A 350 -18.62 -0.01 10.87
N ILE A 351 -17.36 0.42 10.93
CA ILE A 351 -16.85 1.54 10.17
C ILE A 351 -15.34 1.47 9.98
N THR A 352 -14.89 1.88 8.82
CA THR A 352 -13.50 2.26 8.52
C THR A 352 -13.46 3.73 8.17
N ALA A 353 -12.50 4.47 8.68
CA ALA A 353 -12.33 5.89 8.43
C ALA A 353 -10.87 6.25 8.15
N GLY A 354 -10.64 7.31 7.37
CA GLY A 354 -9.31 7.81 7.06
C GLY A 354 -9.26 9.33 6.99
N ILE A 355 -8.11 9.90 7.33
CA ILE A 355 -7.77 11.31 7.09
C ILE A 355 -6.87 11.38 5.88
N CYS A 356 -7.21 12.23 4.92
CA CYS A 356 -6.37 12.54 3.77
C CYS A 356 -5.29 13.58 4.12
N ALA A 357 -4.24 13.66 3.32
CA ALA A 357 -3.15 14.62 3.50
C ALA A 357 -3.60 16.09 3.42
N ASP A 358 -4.70 16.37 2.72
CA ASP A 358 -5.32 17.69 2.63
C ASP A 358 -6.22 18.02 3.85
N GLY A 359 -6.32 17.11 4.81
CA GLY A 359 -7.16 17.24 6.01
C GLY A 359 -8.63 16.89 5.77
N THR A 360 -8.98 16.29 4.63
CA THR A 360 -10.34 15.75 4.42
C THR A 360 -10.49 14.38 5.05
N THR A 361 -11.71 14.03 5.43
CA THR A 361 -12.04 12.74 6.04
C THR A 361 -12.86 11.88 5.09
N VAL A 362 -12.55 10.59 5.04
CA VAL A 362 -13.28 9.57 4.30
C VAL A 362 -13.75 8.47 5.24
N ALA A 363 -14.87 7.82 4.93
CA ALA A 363 -15.38 6.67 5.68
C ALA A 363 -16.18 5.73 4.77
N THR A 364 -16.26 4.46 5.18
CA THR A 364 -16.91 3.38 4.41
C THR A 364 -18.43 3.33 4.56
N ASN A 365 -19.00 3.94 5.56
CA ASN A 365 -20.44 3.91 5.79
C ASN A 365 -21.14 5.10 5.10
N ASP A 366 -21.94 4.86 4.06
CA ASP A 366 -22.63 5.89 3.26
C ASP A 366 -23.47 6.85 4.09
N SER A 367 -24.11 6.36 5.16
CA SER A 367 -24.92 7.20 6.05
C SER A 367 -24.07 8.20 6.85
N LEU A 368 -22.80 7.91 7.03
CA LEU A 368 -21.82 8.76 7.70
C LEU A 368 -20.97 9.56 6.71
N ALA A 369 -20.63 8.96 5.57
CA ALA A 369 -19.80 9.60 4.54
C ALA A 369 -20.35 10.98 4.18
N GLY A 370 -21.64 11.11 3.87
CA GLY A 370 -22.27 12.40 3.57
C GLY A 370 -22.28 13.40 4.73
N LYS A 371 -22.17 12.95 5.99
CA LYS A 371 -22.10 13.84 7.16
C LYS A 371 -20.69 14.34 7.44
N ILE A 372 -19.67 13.53 7.15
CA ILE A 372 -18.27 13.85 7.38
C ILE A 372 -17.61 14.57 6.19
N GLU A 373 -18.25 14.59 5.03
CA GLU A 373 -17.74 15.24 3.82
C GLU A 373 -17.36 16.72 4.02
N LYS A 374 -17.97 17.35 5.03
CA LYS A 374 -17.70 18.74 5.44
C LYS A 374 -16.57 18.88 6.46
N TRP A 375 -16.08 17.76 6.98
CA TRP A 375 -14.98 17.78 7.94
C TRP A 375 -13.68 18.15 7.23
N ARG A 376 -12.98 19.12 7.77
CA ARG A 376 -11.74 19.65 7.23
C ARG A 376 -10.76 19.92 8.37
N ASN A 377 -9.47 19.78 8.08
CA ASN A 377 -8.38 20.05 9.02
C ASN A 377 -8.36 19.14 10.27
N GLU A 378 -8.91 17.91 10.15
CA GLU A 378 -8.80 16.95 11.24
C GLU A 378 -7.36 16.53 11.46
N ASN A 379 -7.04 16.41 12.75
CA ASN A 379 -5.76 15.91 13.23
C ASN A 379 -5.86 14.47 13.74
N LYS A 380 -7.05 14.05 14.18
CA LYS A 380 -7.29 12.73 14.76
C LYS A 380 -8.75 12.33 14.57
N ILE A 381 -8.96 11.08 14.16
CA ILE A 381 -10.29 10.47 14.14
C ILE A 381 -10.32 9.34 15.16
N ILE A 382 -11.41 9.28 15.92
CA ILE A 382 -11.73 8.16 16.76
C ILE A 382 -13.03 7.56 16.23
N ALA A 383 -12.94 6.33 15.77
CA ALA A 383 -14.09 5.54 15.38
C ALA A 383 -14.30 4.50 16.47
N ASP A 384 -15.45 4.53 17.08
CA ASP A 384 -15.87 3.50 18.01
C ASP A 384 -17.15 2.85 17.51
N SER A 385 -17.43 1.74 18.09
CA SER A 385 -18.54 0.93 17.67
C SER A 385 -19.21 0.24 18.82
N ILE A 386 -20.43 0.49 18.83
CA ILE A 386 -21.39 -0.09 19.72
C ILE A 386 -21.82 -1.45 19.16
N PRO A 387 -21.87 -2.53 19.95
CA PRO A 387 -22.34 -3.85 19.52
C PRO A 387 -23.76 -3.88 18.93
N LYS A 388 -24.49 -2.78 18.97
CA LYS A 388 -25.87 -2.65 18.46
C LYS A 388 -25.98 -2.06 17.05
N GLY A 389 -24.87 -1.96 16.30
CA GLY A 389 -24.88 -1.49 14.91
C GLY A 389 -25.05 0.02 14.75
N VAL A 390 -24.76 0.79 15.79
CA VAL A 390 -24.75 2.25 15.77
C VAL A 390 -23.30 2.70 15.57
N CYS A 391 -23.00 3.24 14.41
CA CYS A 391 -21.67 3.79 14.12
C CYS A 391 -21.58 5.22 14.63
N SER A 392 -20.56 5.52 15.40
CA SER A 392 -20.25 6.88 15.84
C SER A 392 -18.79 7.19 15.57
N MET A 393 -18.53 8.41 15.11
CA MET A 393 -17.20 8.93 14.85
C MET A 393 -17.06 10.30 15.51
N VAL A 394 -15.85 10.57 15.95
CA VAL A 394 -15.45 11.89 16.45
C VAL A 394 -14.14 12.28 15.75
N GLY A 395 -14.13 13.48 15.18
CA GLY A 395 -12.94 14.11 14.62
C GLY A 395 -12.49 15.26 15.51
N ILE A 396 -11.17 15.35 15.74
CA ILE A 396 -10.52 16.45 16.46
C ILE A 396 -9.73 17.24 15.44
N CYS A 397 -10.03 18.53 15.31
CA CYS A 397 -9.31 19.45 14.43
C CYS A 397 -8.01 19.94 15.07
N LYS A 398 -7.10 20.48 14.24
CA LYS A 398 -5.84 21.08 14.71
C LYS A 398 -6.02 22.26 15.67
N ASP A 399 -7.15 22.96 15.58
CA ASP A 399 -7.51 24.07 16.46
C ASP A 399 -8.21 23.62 17.75
N GLY A 400 -8.31 22.30 17.99
CA GLY A 400 -8.97 21.72 19.16
C GLY A 400 -10.50 21.77 19.11
N THR A 401 -11.11 22.09 17.96
CA THR A 401 -12.55 21.90 17.77
C THR A 401 -12.88 20.45 17.53
N VAL A 402 -14.11 20.04 17.83
CA VAL A 402 -14.54 18.63 17.76
C VAL A 402 -15.81 18.51 16.95
N PHE A 403 -15.81 17.59 16.02
CA PHE A 403 -16.99 17.17 15.26
C PHE A 403 -17.41 15.75 15.65
N SER A 404 -18.70 15.51 15.68
CA SER A 404 -19.26 14.18 15.90
C SER A 404 -20.24 13.81 14.79
N ALA A 405 -20.19 12.55 14.33
CA ALA A 405 -21.13 11.98 13.38
C ALA A 405 -21.57 10.58 13.82
N GLY A 406 -22.82 10.23 13.57
CA GLY A 406 -23.37 8.93 13.91
C GLY A 406 -24.87 8.96 14.04
N VAL A 407 -25.47 7.82 14.38
CA VAL A 407 -26.92 7.68 14.53
C VAL A 407 -27.43 8.49 15.73
N ASP A 408 -26.65 8.54 16.78
CA ASP A 408 -26.97 9.30 18.02
C ASP A 408 -26.21 10.64 18.14
N ALA A 409 -25.54 11.09 17.08
CA ALA A 409 -24.77 12.34 17.10
C ALA A 409 -25.61 13.57 17.53
N ARG A 410 -26.94 13.49 17.41
CA ARG A 410 -27.84 14.54 17.91
C ARG A 410 -27.86 14.64 19.43
N LYS A 411 -27.47 13.58 20.16
CA LYS A 411 -27.34 13.57 21.61
C LYS A 411 -26.03 14.18 22.09
N PHE A 412 -25.04 14.32 21.18
CA PHE A 412 -23.71 14.77 21.51
C PHE A 412 -23.48 16.19 20.98
N SER A 413 -23.56 17.18 21.85
CA SER A 413 -23.28 18.57 21.49
C SER A 413 -21.81 18.89 21.75
N THR A 414 -20.98 18.70 20.71
CA THR A 414 -19.53 19.00 20.76
C THR A 414 -19.16 20.36 20.14
N SER A 415 -20.11 21.07 19.54
CA SER A 415 -19.86 22.31 18.77
C SER A 415 -19.27 23.46 19.58
N ALA A 416 -19.49 23.46 20.90
CA ALA A 416 -18.92 24.45 21.81
C ALA A 416 -17.52 24.06 22.34
N TRP A 417 -17.05 22.85 22.04
CA TRP A 417 -15.76 22.37 22.56
C TRP A 417 -14.59 23.05 21.85
N ARG A 418 -13.61 23.45 22.65
CA ARG A 418 -12.38 24.10 22.20
C ARG A 418 -11.19 23.54 22.96
N ASP A 419 -10.02 23.67 22.38
CA ASP A 419 -8.73 23.26 22.96
C ASP A 419 -8.64 21.77 23.28
N ILE A 420 -9.44 20.93 22.59
CA ILE A 420 -9.49 19.47 22.80
C ILE A 420 -8.25 18.84 22.16
N ILE A 421 -7.54 18.03 22.94
CA ILE A 421 -6.35 17.28 22.51
C ILE A 421 -6.60 15.78 22.40
N ASP A 422 -7.57 15.26 23.14
CA ASP A 422 -7.99 13.85 23.07
C ASP A 422 -9.48 13.70 23.39
N VAL A 423 -10.06 12.62 22.89
CA VAL A 423 -11.47 12.29 23.11
C VAL A 423 -11.59 10.81 23.43
N PHE A 424 -12.41 10.49 24.39
CA PHE A 424 -12.89 9.15 24.65
C PHE A 424 -14.36 9.06 24.23
N LEU A 425 -14.68 8.13 23.34
CA LEU A 425 -16.01 7.91 22.77
C LEU A 425 -16.59 6.59 23.28
N GLN A 426 -17.81 6.63 23.75
CA GLN A 426 -18.60 5.46 24.15
C GLN A 426 -20.05 5.57 23.66
N ASP A 427 -20.78 4.46 23.79
CA ASP A 427 -22.18 4.28 23.36
C ASP A 427 -23.08 5.47 23.63
N ASN A 428 -22.95 6.05 24.80
CA ASN A 428 -23.90 7.03 25.33
C ASN A 428 -23.27 8.35 25.72
N TYR A 429 -21.93 8.50 25.63
CA TYR A 429 -21.27 9.72 26.05
C TYR A 429 -19.90 9.90 25.39
N ILE A 430 -19.48 11.15 25.35
CA ILE A 430 -18.16 11.56 24.87
C ILE A 430 -17.52 12.39 25.97
N ILE A 431 -16.23 12.13 26.23
CA ILE A 431 -15.38 12.95 27.10
C ILE A 431 -14.30 13.58 26.23
N GLY A 432 -14.16 14.88 26.29
CA GLY A 432 -13.05 15.62 25.70
C GLY A 432 -12.03 16.02 26.76
N LEU A 433 -10.77 15.73 26.51
CA LEU A 433 -9.63 16.22 27.30
C LEU A 433 -9.10 17.49 26.66
N LYS A 434 -9.04 18.58 27.45
CA LYS A 434 -8.47 19.84 27.01
C LYS A 434 -6.96 19.91 27.22
N SER A 435 -6.32 20.81 26.50
CA SER A 435 -4.89 21.08 26.61
C SER A 435 -4.43 21.56 28.00
N ASP A 436 -5.34 22.16 28.76
CA ASP A 436 -5.10 22.58 30.16
C ASP A 436 -5.25 21.46 31.18
N GLY A 437 -5.55 20.24 30.74
CA GLY A 437 -5.75 19.07 31.59
C GLY A 437 -7.12 19.00 32.25
N THR A 438 -8.07 19.84 31.86
CA THR A 438 -9.49 19.76 32.27
C THR A 438 -10.29 18.92 31.28
N THR A 439 -11.48 18.52 31.66
CA THR A 439 -12.39 17.74 30.80
C THR A 439 -13.70 18.45 30.53
N VAL A 440 -14.31 18.07 29.43
CA VAL A 440 -15.70 18.37 29.08
C VAL A 440 -16.38 17.07 28.69
N SER A 441 -17.66 16.95 28.97
CA SER A 441 -18.44 15.76 28.62
C SER A 441 -19.79 16.10 28.03
N THR A 442 -20.33 15.20 27.21
CA THR A 442 -21.68 15.30 26.63
C THR A 442 -22.27 13.91 26.43
N GLY A 443 -23.60 13.81 26.44
CA GLY A 443 -24.32 12.56 26.18
C GLY A 443 -25.11 12.11 27.39
N CYS A 444 -24.79 11.15 28.06
CA CYS A 444 -25.50 10.31 28.98
C CYS A 444 -26.24 11.01 30.15
N ASP A 445 -27.51 10.68 30.33
CA ASP A 445 -28.28 11.06 31.51
C ASP A 445 -27.87 10.26 32.77
N ASN A 446 -27.06 9.20 32.61
CA ASN A 446 -26.70 8.23 33.64
C ASN A 446 -25.22 8.26 34.09
N VAL A 447 -24.36 9.03 33.42
CA VAL A 447 -22.98 9.33 33.92
C VAL A 447 -23.09 10.52 34.84
N GLU A 448 -22.36 10.53 35.94
CA GLU A 448 -22.21 11.75 36.73
C GLU A 448 -21.25 12.73 35.99
N PRO A 449 -21.72 13.51 34.97
CA PRO A 449 -20.90 14.48 34.26
C PRO A 449 -20.21 15.43 35.21
N LYS A 450 -20.94 15.80 36.29
CA LYS A 450 -20.47 16.68 37.38
C LYS A 450 -19.22 16.17 38.12
N LYS A 451 -18.91 14.86 38.05
CA LYS A 451 -17.65 14.33 38.62
C LYS A 451 -16.52 14.43 37.63
N ILE A 452 -16.79 14.11 36.34
CA ILE A 452 -15.80 14.14 35.29
C ILE A 452 -15.34 15.58 35.00
N ASP A 453 -16.30 16.53 34.92
CA ASP A 453 -16.00 17.93 34.65
C ASP A 453 -15.22 18.64 35.78
N LYS A 454 -15.04 17.96 36.94
CA LYS A 454 -14.17 18.43 38.02
C LYS A 454 -12.74 17.93 37.96
N TRP A 455 -12.45 17.03 37.00
CA TRP A 455 -11.10 16.51 36.85
C TRP A 455 -10.19 17.61 36.27
N THR A 456 -9.02 17.71 36.86
CA THR A 456 -7.97 18.64 36.45
C THR A 456 -6.63 17.93 36.42
N ASN A 457 -5.65 18.51 35.73
CA ASN A 457 -4.31 17.96 35.59
C ASN A 457 -4.27 16.59 34.90
N LEU A 458 -5.24 16.30 34.05
CA LEU A 458 -5.27 15.07 33.28
C LEU A 458 -4.34 15.11 32.07
N VAL A 459 -3.76 13.96 31.77
CA VAL A 459 -2.92 13.73 30.59
C VAL A 459 -3.54 12.68 29.64
N MET A 460 -4.54 11.94 30.13
CA MET A 460 -5.23 10.93 29.35
C MET A 460 -6.63 10.66 29.90
N VAL A 461 -7.57 10.38 29.01
CA VAL A 461 -8.92 9.88 29.33
C VAL A 461 -9.19 8.59 28.56
N THR A 462 -9.87 7.64 29.20
CA THR A 462 -10.32 6.38 28.61
C THR A 462 -11.47 5.81 29.45
N GLY A 463 -11.95 4.63 29.13
CA GLY A 463 -12.98 3.97 29.93
C GLY A 463 -13.64 2.82 29.20
N ASN A 464 -14.86 2.49 29.64
CA ASN A 464 -15.76 1.53 29.00
C ASN A 464 -17.23 1.94 29.21
N ASP A 465 -18.17 1.09 28.85
CA ASP A 465 -19.62 1.34 28.98
C ASP A 465 -20.09 1.60 30.43
N LYS A 466 -19.27 1.33 31.45
CA LYS A 466 -19.61 1.41 32.88
C LYS A 466 -18.83 2.47 33.64
N MET A 467 -17.67 2.89 33.14
CA MET A 467 -16.80 3.80 33.87
C MET A 467 -15.90 4.61 32.96
N SER A 468 -15.56 5.80 33.43
CA SER A 468 -14.52 6.66 32.86
C SER A 468 -13.28 6.61 33.74
N VAL A 469 -12.12 6.65 33.12
CA VAL A 469 -10.81 6.59 33.74
C VAL A 469 -9.98 7.75 33.27
N GLY A 470 -9.43 8.53 34.20
CA GLY A 470 -8.51 9.62 33.94
C GLY A 470 -7.13 9.32 34.52
N LEU A 471 -6.08 9.68 33.81
CA LEU A 471 -4.69 9.63 34.27
C LEU A 471 -4.22 11.06 34.53
N LEU A 472 -3.81 11.33 35.76
CA LEU A 472 -3.26 12.63 36.14
C LEU A 472 -1.78 12.76 35.75
N ASN A 473 -1.29 13.98 35.67
CA ASN A 473 0.09 14.31 35.33
C ASN A 473 1.15 13.87 36.38
N ASP A 474 0.70 13.43 37.55
CA ASP A 474 1.52 12.80 38.60
C ASP A 474 1.46 11.26 38.55
N GLY A 475 0.83 10.68 37.53
CA GLY A 475 0.70 9.24 37.34
C GLY A 475 -0.45 8.58 38.12
N THR A 476 -1.20 9.33 38.91
CA THR A 476 -2.35 8.81 39.66
C THR A 476 -3.53 8.59 38.73
N VAL A 477 -4.34 7.57 39.02
CA VAL A 477 -5.54 7.23 38.25
C VAL A 477 -6.79 7.66 39.03
N VAL A 478 -7.68 8.38 38.33
CA VAL A 478 -8.99 8.79 38.84
C VAL A 478 -10.10 8.12 38.03
N THR A 479 -11.22 7.85 38.67
CA THR A 479 -12.36 7.15 38.05
C THR A 479 -13.69 7.80 38.35
N ALA A 480 -14.61 7.73 37.40
CA ALA A 480 -16.02 8.05 37.60
C ALA A 480 -16.86 6.92 37.00
N GLY A 481 -17.74 6.33 37.80
CA GLY A 481 -18.63 5.26 37.34
C GLY A 481 -19.86 5.78 36.62
N CYS A 482 -20.26 5.06 35.61
CA CYS A 482 -21.59 5.12 35.02
C CYS A 482 -22.49 4.16 35.79
N LEU A 483 -22.93 4.56 36.98
CA LEU A 483 -23.88 3.78 37.75
C LEU A 483 -25.29 4.22 37.34
N GLY A 484 -25.99 3.35 36.62
CA GLY A 484 -27.43 3.52 36.44
C GLY A 484 -28.09 3.61 37.80
N GLY A 485 -28.28 4.82 38.33
CA GLY A 485 -29.22 5.26 39.35
C GLY A 485 -29.38 4.47 40.63
N LYS A 486 -28.57 3.46 40.94
CA LYS A 486 -28.58 2.73 42.21
C LYS A 486 -27.15 2.57 42.69
N GLU A 487 -26.85 3.19 43.86
CA GLU A 487 -25.72 2.75 44.65
C GLU A 487 -25.83 1.23 44.81
N TRP A 488 -24.85 0.49 44.33
CA TRP A 488 -24.75 -0.93 44.58
C TRP A 488 -24.62 -1.13 46.08
N SER A 489 -25.75 -1.41 46.73
CA SER A 489 -25.71 -1.83 48.12
C SER A 489 -24.93 -3.14 48.18
N THR A 490 -23.94 -3.19 49.05
CA THR A 490 -22.97 -4.26 49.25
C THR A 490 -23.58 -5.63 49.58
N LYS A 491 -24.88 -5.82 49.51
CA LYS A 491 -25.58 -7.03 49.97
C LYS A 491 -26.06 -7.99 48.88
N GLU A 492 -26.06 -7.62 47.59
CA GLU A 492 -26.56 -8.51 46.52
C GLU A 492 -25.68 -8.57 45.27
N ALA A 493 -24.38 -8.28 45.39
CA ALA A 493 -23.43 -8.46 44.27
C ALA A 493 -23.27 -9.97 44.02
N LYS A 494 -23.78 -10.47 42.89
CA LYS A 494 -23.44 -11.80 42.42
C LYS A 494 -21.93 -11.85 42.13
N PRO A 495 -21.25 -13.03 42.22
CA PRO A 495 -19.81 -13.16 41.91
C PRO A 495 -19.41 -12.69 40.51
N SER A 496 -20.39 -12.38 39.66
CA SER A 496 -20.23 -11.89 38.27
C SER A 496 -20.01 -10.37 38.15
N ASP A 497 -20.13 -9.61 39.25
CA ASP A 497 -19.99 -8.16 39.19
C ASP A 497 -18.53 -7.76 39.36
N TYR A 498 -17.90 -7.45 38.25
CA TYR A 498 -16.47 -7.11 38.18
C TYR A 498 -16.19 -5.79 38.89
N ARG A 499 -15.38 -5.83 39.93
CA ARG A 499 -14.89 -4.63 40.59
C ARG A 499 -13.57 -4.21 40.00
N PHE A 500 -13.53 -3.02 39.45
CA PHE A 500 -12.28 -2.36 39.07
C PHE A 500 -11.74 -1.67 40.34
N ASP A 501 -10.54 -2.03 40.73
CA ASP A 501 -9.83 -1.39 41.86
C ASP A 501 -8.57 -0.68 41.33
N PHE A 502 -8.65 0.62 41.23
CA PHE A 502 -7.55 1.49 40.85
C PHE A 502 -6.83 2.10 42.06
N HIS A 503 -7.20 1.66 43.29
CA HIS A 503 -6.57 2.20 44.47
C HIS A 503 -5.05 1.95 44.45
N GLY A 504 -4.29 3.02 44.67
CA GLY A 504 -2.82 2.95 44.65
C GLY A 504 -2.18 2.79 43.27
N TRP A 505 -2.96 2.90 42.18
CA TRP A 505 -2.35 2.96 40.87
C TRP A 505 -1.60 4.27 40.70
N LYS A 506 -0.29 4.14 40.50
CA LYS A 506 0.62 5.21 40.14
C LYS A 506 1.50 4.72 39.01
N LEU A 507 1.33 5.28 37.82
CA LEU A 507 1.96 4.78 36.61
C LEU A 507 3.33 5.43 36.36
N PHE A 508 3.54 6.64 36.88
CA PHE A 508 4.82 7.36 36.85
C PHE A 508 4.87 8.43 37.97
N ASP A 509 6.06 8.96 38.27
CA ASP A 509 6.21 10.00 39.28
C ASP A 509 6.01 11.42 38.75
N LYS A 510 6.50 11.69 37.54
CA LYS A 510 6.32 12.96 36.83
C LYS A 510 6.29 12.72 35.32
N LEU A 511 5.34 13.34 34.61
CA LEU A 511 5.22 13.21 33.16
C LEU A 511 6.50 13.71 32.42
N SER A 512 7.16 14.76 32.91
CA SER A 512 8.40 15.27 32.34
C SER A 512 9.57 14.26 32.30
N ASN A 513 9.58 13.32 33.23
CA ASN A 513 10.62 12.30 33.29
C ASN A 513 10.32 11.11 32.37
N VAL A 514 9.04 10.85 32.12
CA VAL A 514 8.59 9.75 31.27
C VAL A 514 9.10 9.90 29.84
N GLU A 515 9.10 11.09 29.30
CA GLU A 515 9.58 11.35 27.94
C GLU A 515 11.10 11.12 27.83
N GLN A 516 11.85 11.52 28.84
CA GLN A 516 13.30 11.33 28.92
C GLN A 516 13.67 9.85 29.14
N GLU A 517 12.99 9.16 30.07
CA GLU A 517 13.18 7.73 30.33
C GLU A 517 12.81 6.89 29.09
N ARG A 518 11.79 7.30 28.36
CA ARG A 518 11.36 6.63 27.15
C ARG A 518 12.27 6.87 25.97
N ASN A 519 12.77 8.08 25.79
CA ASN A 519 13.76 8.36 24.75
C ASN A 519 15.02 7.53 25.00
N SER A 520 15.46 7.40 26.24
CA SER A 520 16.58 6.54 26.62
C SER A 520 16.28 5.05 26.37
N ALA A 521 15.08 4.58 26.70
CA ALA A 521 14.66 3.20 26.45
C ALA A 521 14.47 2.91 24.96
N ARG A 522 13.95 3.88 24.21
CA ARG A 522 13.82 3.82 22.74
C ARG A 522 15.19 3.76 22.06
N ASP A 523 16.11 4.63 22.46
CA ASP A 523 17.45 4.69 21.88
C ASP A 523 18.21 3.39 22.20
N TRP A 524 18.09 2.88 23.40
CA TRP A 524 18.63 1.57 23.78
C TRP A 524 18.02 0.42 22.98
N ALA A 525 16.70 0.41 22.79
CA ALA A 525 16.01 -0.63 22.01
C ALA A 525 16.39 -0.58 20.52
N ILE A 526 16.54 0.62 19.95
CA ILE A 526 17.00 0.82 18.57
C ILE A 526 18.45 0.32 18.44
N GLU A 527 19.31 0.60 19.41
CA GLU A 527 20.70 0.17 19.40
C GLU A 527 20.81 -1.36 19.49
N MET A 528 20.07 -1.99 20.40
CA MET A 528 19.99 -3.44 20.52
C MET A 528 19.43 -4.12 19.26
N TYR A 529 18.38 -3.54 18.65
CA TYR A 529 17.83 -4.04 17.40
C TYR A 529 18.85 -3.98 16.25
N ASN A 530 19.56 -2.86 16.12
CA ASN A 530 20.60 -2.69 15.11
C ASN A 530 21.78 -3.66 15.32
N GLN A 531 22.19 -3.90 16.56
CA GLN A 531 23.22 -4.89 16.89
C GLN A 531 22.76 -6.31 16.50
N GLN A 532 21.56 -6.73 16.87
CA GLN A 532 21.01 -8.04 16.51
C GLN A 532 20.82 -8.22 15.00
N ARG A 533 20.35 -7.18 14.29
CA ARG A 533 20.23 -7.16 12.84
C ARG A 533 21.59 -7.34 12.16
N ASN A 534 22.60 -6.63 12.63
CA ASN A 534 23.96 -6.75 12.11
C ASN A 534 24.57 -8.13 12.36
N GLU A 535 24.32 -8.74 13.51
CA GLU A 535 24.75 -10.11 13.80
C GLU A 535 24.04 -11.14 12.91
N ARG A 536 22.71 -10.99 12.69
CA ARG A 536 21.97 -11.86 11.76
C ARG A 536 22.49 -11.73 10.33
N MET A 537 22.81 -10.51 9.89
CA MET A 537 23.36 -10.27 8.56
C MET A 537 24.77 -10.89 8.42
N LYS A 538 25.62 -10.76 9.43
CA LYS A 538 26.93 -11.44 9.45
C LYS A 538 26.80 -12.97 9.39
N ARG A 539 25.85 -13.57 10.13
CA ARG A 539 25.57 -15.02 10.10
C ARG A 539 25.04 -15.45 8.73
N LYS A 540 24.17 -14.64 8.09
CA LYS A 540 23.65 -14.95 6.75
C LYS A 540 24.76 -14.91 5.69
N ILE A 541 25.61 -13.88 5.70
CA ILE A 541 26.77 -13.78 4.80
C ILE A 541 27.72 -14.98 4.99
N LYS A 542 28.00 -15.37 6.24
CA LYS A 542 28.84 -16.53 6.54
C LYS A 542 28.24 -17.83 6.01
N LEU A 543 26.94 -18.05 6.18
CA LEU A 543 26.22 -19.21 5.66
C LEU A 543 26.19 -19.26 4.12
N GLU A 544 26.10 -18.11 3.45
CA GLU A 544 26.17 -18.02 1.98
C GLU A 544 27.60 -18.32 1.49
N GLN A 545 28.63 -17.83 2.19
CA GLN A 545 30.03 -18.15 1.88
C GLN A 545 30.34 -19.64 2.08
N GLU A 546 29.86 -20.26 3.17
CA GLU A 546 29.99 -21.71 3.41
C GLU A 546 29.26 -22.54 2.34
N LYS A 547 28.10 -22.10 1.87
CA LYS A 547 27.40 -22.76 0.75
C LYS A 547 28.17 -22.64 -0.57
N GLN A 548 28.76 -21.48 -0.85
CA GLN A 548 29.57 -21.30 -2.06
C GLN A 548 30.83 -22.16 -2.04
N THR A 549 31.48 -22.31 -0.89
CA THR A 549 32.65 -23.19 -0.74
C THR A 549 32.27 -24.66 -0.95
N LEU A 550 31.15 -25.10 -0.37
CA LEU A 550 30.63 -26.49 -0.54
C LEU A 550 30.18 -26.81 -1.96
N THR A 551 29.79 -25.79 -2.77
CA THR A 551 29.48 -25.99 -4.18
C THR A 551 30.72 -25.99 -5.04
N ALA A 552 31.79 -25.26 -4.67
CA ALA A 552 33.07 -25.26 -5.37
C ALA A 552 33.85 -26.57 -5.16
N ASP A 553 33.73 -27.23 -4.00
CA ASP A 553 34.38 -28.52 -3.71
C ASP A 553 33.66 -29.72 -4.34
N ARG A 554 32.51 -29.53 -4.97
CA ARG A 554 31.74 -30.60 -5.66
C ARG A 554 31.77 -30.52 -7.18
N GLY A 555 32.44 -29.54 -7.78
CA GLY A 555 32.68 -29.36 -9.21
C GLY A 555 34.13 -29.64 -9.58
#